data_a959f7e1caf1dae335366a2272365b24
#
_entry.id   a959f7e1caf1dae335366a2272365b24
#
_cell.length_a   1.000
_cell.length_b   1.000
_cell.length_c   1.000
_cell.angle_alpha   90.00
_cell.angle_beta   90.00
_cell.angle_gamma   90.00
#
_symmetry.space_group_name_H-M   'P 1'
#
loop_
_entity.id
_entity.type
_entity.pdbx_description
1 polymer ?
#
loop_
_entity_poly.entity_id
_entity_poly.type
_entity_poly.pdbx_seq_one_letter_code
_entity_poly.pdbx_strand_id
1 'polypeptide(L)'
;MSHYIANLRDIEFNLFEVLPLGAALDAGTYGDLDADTARSILDEVSKLAEDVAAETFVEADRNPPVFLPDEHRITISDDLAKTVRLVKEAEWWRLGLDERAGGTPAPAALVWATQEMLISANPSAT
;
A
#
# COMPACT_ATOMS: atom_id res chain seq x y z
N MET A 1 -15.16 6.48 12.18
CA MET A 1 -13.74 6.51 12.64
C MET A 1 -13.11 5.20 12.18
N SER A 2 -12.05 5.28 11.40
CA SER A 2 -11.33 4.09 10.92
C SER A 2 -10.74 3.32 12.12
N HIS A 3 -10.66 1.99 12.03
CA HIS A 3 -9.95 1.17 13.01
C HIS A 3 -8.43 1.29 12.85
N TYR A 4 -7.94 1.86 11.76
CA TYR A 4 -6.55 2.02 11.41
C TYR A 4 -6.18 3.50 11.28
N ILE A 5 -5.03 3.86 11.85
CA ILE A 5 -4.37 5.16 11.71
C ILE A 5 -2.89 4.86 11.48
N ALA A 6 -2.34 5.35 10.37
CA ALA A 6 -0.93 5.20 10.06
C ALA A 6 -0.06 6.04 11.00
N ASN A 7 0.97 5.43 11.59
CA ASN A 7 1.96 6.17 12.36
C ASN A 7 3.08 6.67 11.44
N LEU A 8 2.75 7.61 10.55
CA LEU A 8 3.68 8.17 9.56
C LEU A 8 4.97 8.69 10.18
N ARG A 9 4.87 9.38 11.33
CA ARG A 9 6.06 9.93 12.00
C ARG A 9 7.04 8.83 12.38
N ASP A 10 6.55 7.71 12.86
CA ASP A 10 7.40 6.58 13.27
C ASP A 10 8.02 5.87 12.05
N ILE A 11 7.23 5.72 11.00
CA ILE A 11 7.71 5.19 9.72
C ILE A 11 8.81 6.09 9.15
N GLU A 12 8.59 7.40 9.08
CA GLU A 12 9.56 8.36 8.58
C GLU A 12 10.82 8.39 9.45
N PHE A 13 10.68 8.36 10.78
CA PHE A 13 11.81 8.29 11.68
C PHE A 13 12.68 7.06 11.39
N ASN A 14 12.06 5.89 11.26
CA ASN A 14 12.78 4.66 10.95
C ASN A 14 13.47 4.72 9.58
N LEU A 15 12.81 5.24 8.55
CA LEU A 15 13.35 5.27 7.20
C LEU A 15 14.45 6.33 7.00
N PHE A 16 14.31 7.51 7.60
CA PHE A 16 15.18 8.64 7.29
C PHE A 16 16.18 8.99 8.40
N GLU A 17 15.92 8.59 9.65
CA GLU A 17 16.79 8.89 10.77
C GLU A 17 17.54 7.63 11.27
N VAL A 18 16.87 6.47 11.31
CA VAL A 18 17.51 5.20 11.70
C VAL A 18 18.17 4.54 10.49
N LEU A 19 17.45 4.40 9.40
CA LEU A 19 17.98 3.95 8.11
C LEU A 19 18.41 5.15 7.27
N PRO A 20 19.55 5.11 6.57
CA PRO A 20 20.00 6.22 5.75
C PRO A 20 19.30 6.25 4.39
N LEU A 21 17.96 6.20 4.36
CA LEU A 21 17.19 6.13 3.11
C LEU A 21 17.46 7.34 2.21
N GLY A 22 17.54 8.56 2.79
CA GLY A 22 17.87 9.76 2.05
C GLY A 22 19.17 9.64 1.27
N ALA A 23 20.23 9.16 1.91
CA ALA A 23 21.52 8.97 1.24
C ALA A 23 21.47 7.90 0.12
N ALA A 24 20.65 6.87 0.29
CA ALA A 24 20.45 5.84 -0.75
C ALA A 24 19.70 6.39 -1.97
N LEU A 25 18.75 7.30 -1.75
CA LEU A 25 18.02 7.99 -2.81
C LEU A 25 18.94 8.99 -3.55
N ASP A 26 19.69 9.79 -2.80
CA ASP A 26 20.63 10.78 -3.35
C ASP A 26 21.77 10.14 -4.18
N ALA A 27 22.02 8.86 -3.98
CA ALA A 27 22.97 8.10 -4.81
C ALA A 27 22.51 7.88 -6.28
N GLY A 28 21.24 8.23 -6.60
CA GLY A 28 20.70 8.18 -7.95
C GLY A 28 20.37 6.78 -8.48
N THR A 29 20.40 5.76 -7.62
CA THR A 29 20.10 4.36 -8.00
C THR A 29 18.64 4.18 -8.44
N TYR A 30 17.76 5.06 -7.95
CA TYR A 30 16.30 4.98 -8.15
C TYR A 30 15.76 6.13 -9.01
N GLY A 31 16.57 6.62 -9.95
CA GLY A 31 16.18 7.70 -10.86
C GLY A 31 15.90 9.02 -10.13
N ASP A 32 14.75 9.61 -10.43
CA ASP A 32 14.33 10.90 -9.85
C ASP A 32 13.61 10.77 -8.49
N LEU A 33 13.60 9.56 -7.89
CA LEU A 33 13.00 9.33 -6.58
C LEU A 33 13.91 9.91 -5.49
N ASP A 34 13.56 11.09 -4.99
CA ASP A 34 14.23 11.77 -3.89
C ASP A 34 13.51 11.59 -2.54
N ALA A 35 14.07 12.16 -1.48
CA ALA A 35 13.52 12.03 -0.12
C ALA A 35 12.14 12.71 0.04
N ASP A 36 11.90 13.83 -0.66
CA ASP A 36 10.63 14.55 -0.57
C ASP A 36 9.53 13.79 -1.33
N THR A 37 9.85 13.24 -2.49
CA THR A 37 8.96 12.34 -3.22
C THR A 37 8.64 11.08 -2.41
N ALA A 38 9.63 10.48 -1.75
CA ALA A 38 9.40 9.32 -0.88
C ALA A 38 8.46 9.63 0.29
N ARG A 39 8.58 10.80 0.92
CA ARG A 39 7.64 11.26 1.96
C ARG A 39 6.24 11.49 1.42
N SER A 40 6.13 12.08 0.22
CA SER A 40 4.83 12.27 -0.44
C SER A 40 4.14 10.94 -0.73
N ILE A 41 4.89 9.93 -1.18
CA ILE A 41 4.37 8.56 -1.36
C ILE A 41 3.83 8.00 -0.04
N LEU A 42 4.57 8.12 1.05
CA LEU A 42 4.12 7.63 2.36
C LEU A 42 2.83 8.34 2.81
N ASP A 43 2.73 9.66 2.64
CA ASP A 43 1.54 10.44 2.97
C ASP A 43 0.32 10.03 2.12
N GLU A 44 0.49 9.84 0.82
CA GLU A 44 -0.60 9.41 -0.05
C GLU A 44 -1.07 7.98 0.24
N VAL A 45 -0.13 7.05 0.48
CA VAL A 45 -0.47 5.68 0.83
C VAL A 45 -1.14 5.59 2.20
N SER A 46 -0.74 6.43 3.17
CA SER A 46 -1.41 6.48 4.47
C SER A 46 -2.88 6.87 4.33
N LYS A 47 -3.19 7.87 3.50
CA LYS A 47 -4.57 8.28 3.22
C LYS A 47 -5.36 7.17 2.52
N LEU A 48 -4.76 6.50 1.55
CA LEU A 48 -5.39 5.34 0.90
C LEU A 48 -5.68 4.23 1.91
N ALA A 49 -4.76 3.95 2.82
CA ALA A 49 -4.92 2.94 3.86
C ALA A 49 -6.05 3.31 4.85
N GLU A 50 -6.06 4.55 5.35
CA GLU A 50 -7.01 5.03 6.36
C GLU A 50 -8.42 5.25 5.80
N ASP A 51 -8.52 5.90 4.64
CA ASP A 51 -9.79 6.40 4.11
C ASP A 51 -10.47 5.40 3.16
N VAL A 52 -9.70 4.46 2.57
CA VAL A 52 -10.21 3.52 1.57
C VAL A 52 -10.07 2.07 2.04
N ALA A 53 -8.84 1.61 2.32
CA ALA A 53 -8.63 0.21 2.63
C ALA A 53 -9.28 -0.19 3.97
N ALA A 54 -9.14 0.63 4.99
CA ALA A 54 -9.68 0.36 6.32
C ALA A 54 -11.21 0.42 6.39
N GLU A 55 -11.88 1.12 5.47
CA GLU A 55 -13.34 1.32 5.51
C GLU A 55 -14.11 -0.01 5.48
N THR A 56 -13.64 -0.97 4.70
CA THR A 56 -14.34 -2.24 4.48
C THR A 56 -13.75 -3.41 5.25
N PHE A 57 -12.79 -3.19 6.14
CA PHE A 57 -12.14 -4.26 6.90
C PHE A 57 -13.14 -5.13 7.68
N VAL A 58 -14.03 -4.51 8.47
CA VAL A 58 -15.00 -5.23 9.29
C VAL A 58 -15.99 -6.02 8.44
N GLU A 59 -16.41 -5.45 7.30
CA GLU A 59 -17.31 -6.12 6.37
C GLU A 59 -16.62 -7.31 5.69
N ALA A 60 -15.39 -7.14 5.24
CA ALA A 60 -14.60 -8.19 4.62
C ALA A 60 -14.31 -9.37 5.56
N ASP A 61 -14.08 -9.07 6.85
CA ASP A 61 -13.86 -10.08 7.88
C ASP A 61 -15.14 -10.90 8.19
N ARG A 62 -16.31 -10.23 8.25
CA ARG A 62 -17.59 -10.87 8.54
C ARG A 62 -18.18 -11.63 7.37
N ASN A 63 -17.92 -11.18 6.16
CA ASN A 63 -18.43 -11.75 4.90
C ASN A 63 -17.26 -12.16 4.00
N PRO A 64 -16.52 -13.22 4.35
CA PRO A 64 -15.37 -13.66 3.59
C PRO A 64 -15.77 -14.14 2.19
N PRO A 65 -14.82 -14.19 1.25
CA PRO A 65 -15.04 -14.74 -0.08
C PRO A 65 -15.63 -16.16 -0.04
N VAL A 66 -16.62 -16.43 -0.88
CA VAL A 66 -17.26 -17.75 -1.01
C VAL A 66 -16.88 -18.36 -2.34
N PHE A 67 -16.31 -19.56 -2.30
CA PHE A 67 -16.04 -20.35 -3.49
C PHE A 67 -17.30 -21.13 -3.93
N LEU A 68 -17.68 -21.03 -5.17
CA LEU A 68 -18.78 -21.73 -5.83
C LEU A 68 -18.18 -22.79 -6.77
N PRO A 69 -18.03 -24.04 -6.33
CA PRO A 69 -17.30 -25.06 -7.09
C PRO A 69 -17.96 -25.41 -8.43
N ASP A 70 -19.27 -25.47 -8.48
CA ASP A 70 -20.02 -25.80 -9.71
C ASP A 70 -19.91 -24.72 -10.79
N GLU A 71 -19.64 -23.47 -10.38
CA GLU A 71 -19.48 -22.31 -11.27
C GLU A 71 -18.01 -21.96 -11.51
N HIS A 72 -17.08 -22.66 -10.86
CA HIS A 72 -15.65 -22.35 -10.86
C HIS A 72 -15.36 -20.86 -10.55
N ARG A 73 -16.11 -20.28 -9.61
CA ARG A 73 -16.12 -18.86 -9.33
C ARG A 73 -15.99 -18.57 -7.83
N ILE A 74 -15.37 -17.42 -7.51
CA ILE A 74 -15.38 -16.85 -6.17
C ILE A 74 -16.28 -15.62 -6.17
N THR A 75 -17.13 -15.48 -5.16
CA THR A 75 -17.90 -14.28 -4.89
C THR A 75 -17.30 -13.53 -3.70
N ILE A 76 -17.26 -12.22 -3.81
CA ILE A 76 -16.87 -11.30 -2.73
C ILE A 76 -17.97 -10.26 -2.55
N SER A 77 -18.02 -9.60 -1.40
CA SER A 77 -18.97 -8.51 -1.17
C SER A 77 -18.71 -7.33 -2.11
N ASP A 78 -19.75 -6.56 -2.44
CA ASP A 78 -19.62 -5.38 -3.30
C ASP A 78 -18.67 -4.33 -2.71
N ASP A 79 -18.67 -4.17 -1.39
CA ASP A 79 -17.80 -3.25 -0.67
C ASP A 79 -16.34 -3.68 -0.79
N LEU A 80 -16.03 -4.96 -0.57
CA LEU A 80 -14.66 -5.47 -0.76
C LEU A 80 -14.22 -5.33 -2.23
N ALA A 81 -15.10 -5.66 -3.19
CA ALA A 81 -14.80 -5.51 -4.61
C ALA A 81 -14.49 -4.05 -4.99
N LYS A 82 -15.23 -3.10 -4.42
CA LYS A 82 -14.98 -1.66 -4.59
C LYS A 82 -13.61 -1.27 -4.03
N THR A 83 -13.30 -1.70 -2.81
CA THR A 83 -12.01 -1.38 -2.17
C THR A 83 -10.83 -1.95 -2.94
N VAL A 84 -10.87 -3.24 -3.33
CA VAL A 84 -9.84 -3.87 -4.16
C VAL A 84 -9.61 -3.09 -5.46
N ARG A 85 -10.70 -2.64 -6.10
CA ARG A 85 -10.59 -1.83 -7.32
C ARG A 85 -9.89 -0.50 -7.05
N LEU A 86 -10.25 0.24 -6.00
CA LEU A 86 -9.65 1.53 -5.66
C LEU A 86 -8.17 1.39 -5.29
N VAL A 87 -7.81 0.37 -4.50
CA VAL A 87 -6.41 0.08 -4.18
C VAL A 87 -5.61 -0.26 -5.45
N LYS A 88 -6.21 -1.04 -6.36
CA LYS A 88 -5.58 -1.36 -7.64
C LYS A 88 -5.42 -0.15 -8.56
N GLU A 89 -6.44 0.72 -8.64
CA GLU A 89 -6.42 1.95 -9.45
C GLU A 89 -5.43 2.99 -8.92
N ALA A 90 -5.12 2.98 -7.63
CA ALA A 90 -4.08 3.83 -7.03
C ALA A 90 -2.65 3.45 -7.48
N GLU A 91 -2.46 2.27 -8.07
CA GLU A 91 -1.23 1.79 -8.72
C GLU A 91 0.01 1.67 -7.81
N TRP A 92 -0.10 1.77 -6.48
CA TRP A 92 1.03 1.63 -5.56
C TRP A 92 1.70 0.25 -5.59
N TRP A 93 1.01 -0.76 -6.14
CA TRP A 93 1.60 -2.07 -6.42
C TRP A 93 2.75 -2.02 -7.44
N ARG A 94 2.87 -0.94 -8.23
CA ARG A 94 3.97 -0.71 -9.18
C ARG A 94 5.26 -0.24 -8.51
N LEU A 95 5.18 0.25 -7.27
CA LEU A 95 6.35 0.71 -6.52
C LEU A 95 7.30 -0.46 -6.24
N GLY A 96 8.57 -0.30 -6.60
CA GLY A 96 9.59 -1.33 -6.47
C GLY A 96 9.71 -2.28 -7.67
N LEU A 97 8.86 -2.17 -8.68
CA LEU A 97 8.99 -2.93 -9.92
C LEU A 97 9.95 -2.23 -10.91
N ASP A 98 10.53 -3.03 -11.80
CA ASP A 98 11.41 -2.54 -12.88
C ASP A 98 10.60 -1.68 -13.87
N GLU A 99 11.21 -0.60 -14.37
CA GLU A 99 10.60 0.31 -15.37
C GLU A 99 10.14 -0.42 -16.63
N ARG A 100 10.89 -1.45 -17.06
CA ARG A 100 10.52 -2.27 -18.24
C ARG A 100 9.21 -3.03 -18.04
N ALA A 101 8.82 -3.25 -16.78
CA ALA A 101 7.53 -3.84 -16.41
C ALA A 101 6.46 -2.77 -16.13
N GLY A 102 6.73 -1.50 -16.41
CA GLY A 102 5.84 -0.38 -16.12
C GLY A 102 5.80 0.01 -14.65
N GLY A 103 6.85 -0.36 -13.89
CA GLY A 103 7.00 -0.04 -12.48
C GLY A 103 7.76 1.23 -12.21
N THR A 104 7.89 1.56 -10.94
CA THR A 104 8.71 2.65 -10.41
C THR A 104 9.75 2.04 -9.48
N PRO A 105 11.03 1.99 -9.89
CA PRO A 105 12.09 1.49 -9.04
C PRO A 105 12.14 2.24 -7.71
N ALA A 106 12.21 1.50 -6.61
CA ALA A 106 12.25 2.08 -5.28
C ALA A 106 13.01 1.18 -4.30
N PRO A 107 13.61 1.75 -3.24
CA PRO A 107 14.24 0.97 -2.18
C PRO A 107 13.23 0.03 -1.51
N ALA A 108 13.64 -1.20 -1.22
CA ALA A 108 12.78 -2.19 -0.57
C ALA A 108 12.20 -1.68 0.76
N ALA A 109 12.94 -0.88 1.52
CA ALA A 109 12.46 -0.28 2.77
C ALA A 109 11.23 0.61 2.55
N LEU A 110 11.21 1.43 1.49
CA LEU A 110 10.05 2.26 1.14
C LEU A 110 8.87 1.41 0.68
N VAL A 111 9.13 0.41 -0.17
CA VAL A 111 8.10 -0.53 -0.65
C VAL A 111 7.43 -1.24 0.54
N TRP A 112 8.21 -1.79 1.46
CA TRP A 112 7.65 -2.48 2.61
C TRP A 112 6.90 -1.56 3.57
N ALA A 113 7.34 -0.31 3.75
CA ALA A 113 6.61 0.67 4.56
C ALA A 113 5.22 0.98 3.97
N THR A 114 5.10 1.11 2.64
CA THR A 114 3.80 1.29 1.99
C THR A 114 2.92 0.04 2.11
N GLN A 115 3.50 -1.15 1.93
CA GLN A 115 2.77 -2.42 2.08
C GLN A 115 2.31 -2.65 3.53
N GLU A 116 3.14 -2.30 4.52
CA GLU A 116 2.76 -2.39 5.93
C GLU A 116 1.48 -1.60 6.22
N MET A 117 1.38 -0.36 5.74
CA MET A 117 0.19 0.47 5.93
C MET A 117 -1.05 -0.16 5.30
N LEU A 118 -0.97 -0.61 4.06
CA LEU A 118 -2.10 -1.20 3.35
C LEU A 118 -2.55 -2.52 3.98
N ILE A 119 -1.62 -3.44 4.25
CA ILE A 119 -1.91 -4.74 4.84
C ILE A 119 -2.48 -4.57 6.26
N SER A 120 -1.94 -3.64 7.06
CA SER A 120 -2.45 -3.36 8.40
C SER A 120 -3.84 -2.74 8.39
N ALA A 121 -4.17 -1.98 7.34
CA ALA A 121 -5.51 -1.41 7.18
C ALA A 121 -6.55 -2.45 6.76
N ASN A 122 -6.22 -3.31 5.78
CA ASN A 122 -7.13 -4.36 5.31
C ASN A 122 -6.40 -5.45 4.52
N PRO A 123 -6.00 -6.55 5.16
CA PRO A 123 -5.29 -7.64 4.48
C PRO A 123 -6.15 -8.39 3.44
N SER A 124 -7.47 -8.19 3.46
CA SER A 124 -8.36 -8.82 2.47
C SER A 124 -8.43 -8.05 1.15
N ALA A 125 -8.00 -6.79 1.13
CA ALA A 125 -8.10 -5.90 -0.02
C ALA A 125 -6.75 -5.58 -0.68
N THR A 126 -5.63 -6.06 -0.12
CA THR A 126 -4.26 -5.69 -0.52
C THR A 126 -3.37 -6.87 -0.86
#